data_93a021361ab589200b78049492e72a1c
#
_entry.id   93a021361ab589200b78049492e72a1c
#
_cell.length_a   1.000
_cell.length_b   1.000
_cell.length_c   1.000
_cell.angle_alpha   90.00
_cell.angle_beta   90.00
_cell.angle_gamma   90.00
#
_symmetry.space_group_name_H-M   'P 1'
#
loop_
_entity.id
_entity.type
_entity.pdbx_description
1 polymer ?
#
loop_
_entity_poly.entity_id
_entity_poly.type
_entity_poly.pdbx_seq_one_letter_code
_entity_poly.pdbx_strand_id
1 'polypeptide(L)'
;MKSIKLIGLDTCFVRNVIHNNPLKNGKFAIDELKEIIPYKDDLSFRVSETSFAELIIALGKEEINIEQWKERINLLDDLIDQLNPILPMGIDLAYEMNIRKFEPDFKPKSNKYWIACWSFIRNIKNIDEMSKMVIFKDDDRRDYFIKFDLAWAEEIMNDERSNWIEKFEETKKMVEEWNKNSEPKLSTEDDYNTLMKVYYEQEGYYFDKIETMSKTYVYLFYRYLDGTYHPESKNSYNDSLDLSLLQILEYPAILVSNDEKFSKKVFEACKTQKNIFTSTELLKYLKEN
;
A
#
# COMPACT_ATOMS: atom_id res chain seq x y z
N MET A 1 -19.35 2.76 -16.97
CA MET A 1 -18.19 2.61 -16.05
C MET A 1 -18.72 2.25 -14.69
N LYS A 2 -18.14 1.28 -13.95
CA LYS A 2 -18.48 1.06 -12.54
C LYS A 2 -18.05 2.33 -11.79
N SER A 3 -18.92 2.90 -10.96
CA SER A 3 -18.55 4.07 -10.16
C SER A 3 -17.39 3.70 -9.22
N ILE A 4 -16.32 4.50 -9.24
CA ILE A 4 -15.21 4.34 -8.30
C ILE A 4 -15.76 4.60 -6.90
N LYS A 5 -15.42 3.72 -5.96
CA LYS A 5 -15.85 3.82 -4.57
C LYS A 5 -14.70 3.79 -3.58
N LEU A 6 -13.57 3.16 -3.95
CA LEU A 6 -12.40 3.01 -3.09
C LEU A 6 -11.29 3.94 -3.54
N ILE A 7 -10.76 4.72 -2.61
CA ILE A 7 -9.59 5.58 -2.79
C ILE A 7 -8.54 5.14 -1.77
N GLY A 8 -7.50 4.46 -2.25
CA GLY A 8 -6.35 4.08 -1.43
C GLY A 8 -5.35 5.23 -1.36
N LEU A 9 -4.95 5.62 -0.16
CA LEU A 9 -3.95 6.66 0.10
C LEU A 9 -2.62 6.01 0.43
N ASP A 10 -1.62 6.21 -0.41
CA ASP A 10 -0.29 5.67 -0.21
C ASP A 10 0.55 6.51 0.78
N THR A 11 1.70 5.97 1.13
CA THR A 11 2.67 6.60 2.04
C THR A 11 3.12 7.98 1.56
N CYS A 12 3.35 8.16 0.27
CA CYS A 12 3.82 9.43 -0.27
C CYS A 12 2.77 10.54 -0.12
N PHE A 13 1.49 10.24 -0.36
CA PHE A 13 0.41 11.18 -0.12
C PHE A 13 0.30 11.55 1.36
N VAL A 14 0.19 10.55 2.25
CA VAL A 14 0.01 10.74 3.69
C VAL A 14 1.18 11.53 4.29
N ARG A 15 2.40 11.19 3.92
CA ARG A 15 3.62 11.86 4.36
C ARG A 15 3.67 13.33 3.91
N ASN A 16 3.25 13.61 2.68
CA ASN A 16 3.16 15.00 2.19
C ASN A 16 2.18 15.82 3.02
N VAL A 17 1.04 15.26 3.42
CA VAL A 17 0.08 15.93 4.30
C VAL A 17 0.67 16.17 5.69
N ILE A 18 1.30 15.15 6.30
CA ILE A 18 1.87 15.24 7.65
C ILE A 18 3.00 16.27 7.72
N HIS A 19 3.86 16.35 6.72
CA HIS A 19 4.95 17.33 6.67
C HIS A 19 4.52 18.65 6.01
N ASN A 20 3.30 18.74 5.49
CA ASN A 20 2.80 19.86 4.70
C ASN A 20 3.76 20.26 3.57
N ASN A 21 4.20 19.28 2.81
CA ASN A 21 5.15 19.48 1.74
C ASN A 21 4.55 20.30 0.58
N PRO A 22 5.37 21.11 -0.09
CA PRO A 22 4.96 21.76 -1.34
C PRO A 22 4.77 20.71 -2.42
N LEU A 23 3.69 20.84 -3.19
CA LEU A 23 3.38 20.02 -4.35
C LEU A 23 3.86 20.67 -5.64
N LYS A 24 3.93 19.90 -6.73
CA LYS A 24 4.40 20.41 -8.03
C LYS A 24 3.56 21.55 -8.62
N ASN A 25 2.28 21.61 -8.25
CA ASN A 25 1.38 22.70 -8.65
C ASN A 25 1.58 24.00 -7.85
N GLY A 26 2.54 24.03 -6.92
CA GLY A 26 2.85 25.18 -6.07
C GLY A 26 1.97 25.33 -4.84
N LYS A 27 0.97 24.44 -4.62
CA LYS A 27 0.18 24.40 -3.38
C LYS A 27 0.90 23.59 -2.32
N PHE A 28 0.52 23.79 -1.06
CA PHE A 28 0.88 22.88 0.02
C PHE A 28 -0.09 21.71 0.10
N ALA A 29 0.39 20.55 0.58
CA ALA A 29 -0.39 19.33 0.64
C ALA A 29 -1.66 19.48 1.50
N ILE A 30 -1.61 20.24 2.59
CA ILE A 30 -2.78 20.54 3.44
C ILE A 30 -3.83 21.36 2.69
N ASP A 31 -3.42 22.32 1.88
CA ASP A 31 -4.37 23.15 1.12
C ASP A 31 -5.12 22.31 0.09
N GLU A 32 -4.40 21.41 -0.59
CA GLU A 32 -5.01 20.51 -1.56
C GLU A 32 -5.94 19.48 -0.87
N LEU A 33 -5.54 18.95 0.30
CA LEU A 33 -6.40 18.08 1.10
C LEU A 33 -7.72 18.75 1.48
N LYS A 34 -7.68 20.02 1.93
CA LYS A 34 -8.89 20.80 2.23
C LYS A 34 -9.81 20.97 1.02
N GLU A 35 -9.25 21.02 -0.19
CA GLU A 35 -10.07 21.06 -1.42
C GLU A 35 -10.66 19.68 -1.77
N ILE A 36 -10.03 18.57 -1.36
CA ILE A 36 -10.51 17.20 -1.61
C ILE A 36 -11.64 16.82 -0.65
N ILE A 37 -11.55 17.19 0.64
CA ILE A 37 -12.50 16.79 1.70
C ILE A 37 -13.99 17.02 1.30
N PRO A 38 -14.42 18.12 0.64
CA PRO A 38 -15.80 18.32 0.25
C PRO A 38 -16.37 17.27 -0.72
N TYR A 39 -15.51 16.47 -1.37
CA TYR A 39 -15.91 15.45 -2.35
C TYR A 39 -15.90 14.03 -1.79
N LYS A 40 -15.74 13.85 -0.47
CA LYS A 40 -15.61 12.52 0.15
C LYS A 40 -16.89 11.69 0.18
N ASP A 41 -18.05 12.33 0.04
CA ASP A 41 -19.35 11.66 0.13
C ASP A 41 -19.44 10.55 -0.94
N ASP A 42 -19.96 9.40 -0.56
CA ASP A 42 -20.03 8.18 -1.39
C ASP A 42 -18.69 7.52 -1.77
N LEU A 43 -17.55 8.02 -1.28
CA LEU A 43 -16.21 7.47 -1.50
C LEU A 43 -15.60 6.94 -0.20
N SER A 44 -14.95 5.78 -0.27
CA SER A 44 -14.22 5.20 0.84
C SER A 44 -12.73 5.55 0.71
N PHE A 45 -12.28 6.59 1.38
CA PHE A 45 -10.88 6.97 1.49
C PHE A 45 -10.22 6.18 2.60
N ARG A 46 -9.16 5.44 2.28
CA ARG A 46 -8.46 4.60 3.25
C ARG A 46 -6.95 4.80 3.20
N VAL A 47 -6.33 4.93 4.35
CA VAL A 47 -4.87 4.96 4.49
C VAL A 47 -4.31 3.55 4.37
N SER A 48 -3.25 3.34 3.59
CA SER A 48 -2.60 2.02 3.56
C SER A 48 -1.97 1.66 4.91
N GLU A 49 -1.88 0.37 5.21
CA GLU A 49 -1.25 -0.12 6.45
C GLU A 49 0.20 0.38 6.57
N THR A 50 0.93 0.45 5.47
CA THR A 50 2.29 1.01 5.44
C THR A 50 2.31 2.51 5.72
N SER A 51 1.35 3.26 5.17
CA SER A 51 1.21 4.68 5.50
C SER A 51 0.90 4.88 6.97
N PHE A 52 0.11 3.99 7.57
CA PHE A 52 -0.15 3.99 9.00
C PHE A 52 1.13 3.75 9.83
N ALA A 53 1.98 2.79 9.43
CA ALA A 53 3.28 2.58 10.08
C ALA A 53 4.20 3.80 9.94
N GLU A 54 4.26 4.43 8.76
CA GLU A 54 5.01 5.67 8.54
C GLU A 54 4.52 6.84 9.42
N LEU A 55 3.23 6.94 9.68
CA LEU A 55 2.67 7.91 10.62
C LEU A 55 3.25 7.72 12.03
N ILE A 56 3.33 6.47 12.49
CA ILE A 56 3.91 6.12 13.78
C ILE A 56 5.41 6.46 13.83
N ILE A 57 6.14 6.18 12.74
CA ILE A 57 7.56 6.51 12.61
C ILE A 57 7.77 8.03 12.69
N ALA A 58 7.00 8.80 11.94
CA ALA A 58 7.11 10.25 11.93
C ALA A 58 6.88 10.87 13.31
N LEU A 59 5.89 10.37 14.05
CA LEU A 59 5.62 10.81 15.40
C LEU A 59 6.68 10.31 16.40
N GLY A 60 7.06 9.04 16.32
CA GLY A 60 8.05 8.45 17.24
C GLY A 60 9.47 8.98 17.09
N LYS A 61 9.83 9.45 15.89
CA LYS A 61 11.11 10.13 15.62
C LYS A 61 11.06 11.64 15.84
N GLU A 62 9.93 12.15 16.34
CA GLU A 62 9.73 13.59 16.57
C GLU A 62 9.95 14.43 15.29
N GLU A 63 9.72 13.85 14.11
CA GLU A 63 9.79 14.57 12.83
C GLU A 63 8.71 15.67 12.73
N ILE A 64 7.70 15.57 13.59
CA ILE A 64 6.61 16.54 13.73
C ILE A 64 6.26 16.71 15.20
N ASN A 65 6.03 17.93 15.65
CA ASN A 65 5.57 18.17 17.02
C ASN A 65 4.11 17.76 17.21
N ILE A 66 3.71 17.48 18.45
CA ILE A 66 2.40 16.92 18.78
C ILE A 66 1.22 17.86 18.42
N GLU A 67 1.41 19.16 18.42
CA GLU A 67 0.35 20.12 18.08
C GLU A 67 0.09 20.11 16.57
N GLN A 68 1.15 20.17 15.78
CA GLN A 68 1.07 20.03 14.33
C GLN A 68 0.54 18.65 13.92
N TRP A 69 0.94 17.60 14.65
CA TRP A 69 0.40 16.26 14.46
C TRP A 69 -1.12 16.25 14.60
N LYS A 70 -1.65 16.76 15.72
CA LYS A 70 -3.08 16.78 15.98
C LYS A 70 -3.86 17.54 14.90
N GLU A 71 -3.35 18.69 14.47
CA GLU A 71 -3.98 19.46 13.40
C GLU A 71 -4.08 18.61 12.11
N ARG A 72 -2.99 17.97 11.72
CA ARG A 72 -2.88 17.28 10.43
C ARG A 72 -3.56 15.93 10.42
N ILE A 73 -3.51 15.20 11.54
CA ILE A 73 -4.22 13.93 11.66
C ILE A 73 -5.75 14.14 11.68
N ASN A 74 -6.23 15.23 12.29
CA ASN A 74 -7.64 15.58 12.26
C ASN A 74 -8.11 15.91 10.83
N LEU A 75 -7.30 16.60 10.05
CA LEU A 75 -7.63 16.85 8.63
C LEU A 75 -7.67 15.55 7.81
N LEU A 76 -6.75 14.63 8.07
CA LEU A 76 -6.83 13.29 7.45
C LEU A 76 -8.07 12.53 7.92
N ASP A 77 -8.40 12.60 9.21
CA ASP A 77 -9.60 11.97 9.77
C ASP A 77 -10.89 12.50 9.15
N ASP A 78 -10.95 13.79 8.83
CA ASP A 78 -12.06 14.39 8.10
C ASP A 78 -12.25 13.81 6.69
N LEU A 79 -11.19 13.27 6.06
CA LEU A 79 -11.26 12.63 4.76
C LEU A 79 -11.56 11.14 4.85
N ILE A 80 -11.01 10.44 5.84
CA ILE A 80 -10.96 8.98 5.92
C ILE A 80 -12.34 8.37 6.20
N ASP A 81 -12.62 7.23 5.59
CA ASP A 81 -13.79 6.40 5.89
C ASP A 81 -13.71 5.86 7.33
N GLN A 82 -14.58 6.35 8.19
CA GLN A 82 -14.58 6.00 9.63
C GLN A 82 -14.96 4.54 9.89
N LEU A 83 -15.63 3.87 8.96
CA LEU A 83 -15.99 2.45 9.06
C LEU A 83 -14.88 1.53 8.54
N ASN A 84 -14.00 2.05 7.68
CA ASN A 84 -12.90 1.30 7.07
C ASN A 84 -11.67 2.22 6.89
N PRO A 85 -11.04 2.68 7.98
CA PRO A 85 -10.04 3.74 7.90
C PRO A 85 -8.72 3.31 7.27
N ILE A 86 -8.38 2.01 7.38
CA ILE A 86 -7.12 1.45 6.92
C ILE A 86 -7.38 0.43 5.81
N LEU A 87 -6.62 0.55 4.74
CA LEU A 87 -6.51 -0.45 3.69
C LEU A 87 -5.42 -1.44 4.13
N PRO A 88 -5.78 -2.67 4.52
CA PRO A 88 -4.81 -3.66 4.95
C PRO A 88 -3.87 -4.03 3.80
N MET A 89 -2.79 -4.75 4.11
CA MET A 89 -1.85 -5.26 3.13
C MET A 89 -1.79 -6.78 3.16
N GLY A 90 -1.07 -7.34 2.18
CA GLY A 90 -0.79 -8.77 2.12
C GLY A 90 -2.04 -9.63 2.10
N ILE A 91 -2.09 -10.60 3.02
CA ILE A 91 -3.14 -11.61 3.05
C ILE A 91 -4.51 -11.06 3.49
N ASP A 92 -4.53 -10.05 4.35
CA ASP A 92 -5.78 -9.40 4.80
C ASP A 92 -6.42 -8.61 3.66
N LEU A 93 -5.63 -7.90 2.85
CA LEU A 93 -6.10 -7.24 1.63
C LEU A 93 -6.62 -8.27 0.61
N ALA A 94 -5.86 -9.35 0.41
CA ALA A 94 -6.24 -10.41 -0.52
C ALA A 94 -7.60 -11.05 -0.12
N TYR A 95 -7.87 -11.16 1.17
CA TYR A 95 -9.16 -11.64 1.68
C TYR A 95 -10.28 -10.60 1.42
N GLU A 96 -10.08 -9.36 1.83
CA GLU A 96 -11.08 -8.30 1.70
C GLU A 96 -11.49 -8.08 0.23
N MET A 97 -10.52 -8.11 -0.67
CA MET A 97 -10.74 -7.93 -2.11
C MET A 97 -11.11 -9.23 -2.82
N ASN A 98 -11.24 -10.35 -2.09
CA ASN A 98 -11.51 -11.67 -2.69
C ASN A 98 -10.57 -11.99 -3.85
N ILE A 99 -9.26 -11.78 -3.65
CA ILE A 99 -8.21 -11.95 -4.66
C ILE A 99 -7.68 -13.38 -4.67
N ARG A 100 -7.82 -14.10 -3.55
CA ARG A 100 -7.26 -15.42 -3.33
C ARG A 100 -8.33 -16.36 -2.75
N LYS A 101 -8.18 -17.67 -3.01
CA LYS A 101 -8.90 -18.71 -2.29
C LYS A 101 -8.33 -18.84 -0.88
N PHE A 102 -9.21 -18.91 0.10
CA PHE A 102 -8.82 -19.09 1.51
C PHE A 102 -9.44 -20.38 2.07
N GLU A 103 -8.74 -20.97 3.02
CA GLU A 103 -9.32 -22.06 3.81
C GLU A 103 -10.52 -21.55 4.61
N PRO A 104 -11.53 -22.40 4.87
CA PRO A 104 -12.76 -21.96 5.53
C PRO A 104 -12.58 -21.39 6.94
N ASP A 105 -11.47 -21.73 7.60
CA ASP A 105 -11.10 -21.30 8.95
C ASP A 105 -10.20 -20.06 8.96
N PHE A 106 -9.76 -19.56 7.79
CA PHE A 106 -8.99 -18.33 7.70
C PHE A 106 -9.79 -17.13 8.23
N LYS A 107 -9.18 -16.36 9.12
CA LYS A 107 -9.79 -15.19 9.74
C LYS A 107 -8.86 -13.99 9.60
N PRO A 108 -9.20 -13.01 8.74
CA PRO A 108 -8.45 -11.76 8.62
C PRO A 108 -8.57 -10.92 9.89
N LYS A 109 -7.75 -9.90 10.02
CA LYS A 109 -7.98 -8.84 10.99
C LYS A 109 -9.32 -8.16 10.70
N SER A 110 -10.12 -7.97 11.73
CA SER A 110 -11.46 -7.39 11.55
C SER A 110 -11.41 -5.89 11.29
N ASN A 111 -12.47 -5.32 10.69
CA ASN A 111 -12.61 -3.87 10.55
C ASN A 111 -12.53 -3.15 11.90
N LYS A 112 -13.02 -3.76 12.98
CA LYS A 112 -12.91 -3.20 14.33
C LYS A 112 -11.47 -3.07 14.80
N TYR A 113 -10.59 -4.00 14.40
CA TYR A 113 -9.15 -3.87 14.64
C TYR A 113 -8.61 -2.59 13.97
N TRP A 114 -8.91 -2.39 12.70
CA TRP A 114 -8.44 -1.23 11.94
C TRP A 114 -9.01 0.10 12.44
N ILE A 115 -10.29 0.10 12.85
CA ILE A 115 -10.92 1.25 13.50
C ILE A 115 -10.22 1.58 14.83
N ALA A 116 -9.87 0.56 15.62
CA ALA A 116 -9.14 0.77 16.88
C ALA A 116 -7.73 1.32 16.63
N CYS A 117 -7.02 0.81 15.61
CA CYS A 117 -5.72 1.32 15.18
C CYS A 117 -5.79 2.81 14.82
N TRP A 118 -6.72 3.18 13.96
CA TRP A 118 -6.90 4.57 13.54
C TRP A 118 -7.32 5.48 14.68
N SER A 119 -8.27 5.04 15.50
CA SER A 119 -8.73 5.76 16.69
C SER A 119 -7.59 6.01 17.68
N PHE A 120 -6.70 5.04 17.87
CA PHE A 120 -5.54 5.20 18.74
C PHE A 120 -4.64 6.33 18.24
N ILE A 121 -4.20 6.31 16.99
CA ILE A 121 -3.25 7.29 16.45
C ILE A 121 -3.85 8.70 16.40
N ARG A 122 -5.14 8.81 16.14
CA ARG A 122 -5.88 10.08 16.15
C ARG A 122 -5.94 10.72 17.55
N ASN A 123 -6.04 9.90 18.59
CA ASN A 123 -6.25 10.37 19.97
C ASN A 123 -4.98 10.47 20.81
N ILE A 124 -3.79 10.24 20.24
CA ILE A 124 -2.51 10.40 20.94
C ILE A 124 -2.35 11.84 21.45
N LYS A 125 -2.08 11.97 22.74
CA LYS A 125 -1.92 13.29 23.38
C LYS A 125 -0.45 13.69 23.52
N ASN A 126 0.43 12.70 23.64
CA ASN A 126 1.89 12.86 23.74
C ASN A 126 2.58 11.58 23.25
N ILE A 127 3.88 11.64 22.99
CA ILE A 127 4.67 10.53 22.47
C ILE A 127 4.71 9.35 23.44
N ASP A 128 4.68 9.60 24.75
CA ASP A 128 4.73 8.52 25.75
C ASP A 128 3.51 7.59 25.68
N GLU A 129 2.40 8.05 25.10
CA GLU A 129 1.20 7.22 24.89
C GLU A 129 1.39 6.16 23.82
N MET A 130 2.33 6.33 22.87
CA MET A 130 2.63 5.33 21.84
C MET A 130 3.13 4.02 22.44
N SER A 131 3.79 4.05 23.59
CA SER A 131 4.27 2.83 24.26
C SER A 131 3.19 2.09 25.04
N LYS A 132 1.98 2.65 25.17
CA LYS A 132 0.88 2.01 25.88
C LYS A 132 0.26 0.93 25.02
N MET A 133 0.16 -0.27 25.59
CA MET A 133 -0.53 -1.38 24.97
C MET A 133 -2.04 -1.17 25.04
N VAL A 134 -2.70 -1.25 23.89
CA VAL A 134 -4.16 -1.25 23.79
C VAL A 134 -4.64 -2.69 23.63
N ILE A 135 -5.56 -3.13 24.49
CA ILE A 135 -6.22 -4.43 24.36
C ILE A 135 -7.54 -4.20 23.65
N PHE A 136 -7.74 -4.90 22.56
CA PHE A 136 -8.94 -4.85 21.77
C PHE A 136 -9.53 -6.25 21.59
N LYS A 137 -10.86 -6.37 21.69
CA LYS A 137 -11.59 -7.61 21.39
C LYS A 137 -12.43 -7.43 20.14
N ASP A 138 -12.24 -8.28 19.16
CA ASP A 138 -13.09 -8.32 17.98
C ASP A 138 -14.41 -9.08 18.21
N ASP A 139 -15.22 -9.19 17.15
CA ASP A 139 -16.51 -9.88 17.20
C ASP A 139 -16.38 -11.38 17.49
N ASP A 140 -15.26 -12.00 17.13
CA ASP A 140 -14.92 -13.39 17.42
C ASP A 140 -14.33 -13.57 18.83
N ARG A 141 -14.32 -12.50 19.64
CA ARG A 141 -13.72 -12.44 20.98
C ARG A 141 -12.21 -12.70 21.01
N ARG A 142 -11.52 -12.50 19.87
CA ARG A 142 -10.07 -12.55 19.83
C ARG A 142 -9.50 -11.33 20.53
N ASP A 143 -8.53 -11.56 21.41
CA ASP A 143 -7.78 -10.49 22.06
C ASP A 143 -6.64 -10.05 21.13
N TYR A 144 -6.67 -8.79 20.70
CA TYR A 144 -5.55 -8.16 20.04
C TYR A 144 -4.81 -7.28 21.04
N PHE A 145 -3.51 -7.49 21.11
CA PHE A 145 -2.60 -6.65 21.89
C PHE A 145 -1.90 -5.72 20.90
N ILE A 146 -2.31 -4.46 20.90
CA ILE A 146 -1.79 -3.48 19.98
C ILE A 146 -0.83 -2.58 20.74
N LYS A 147 0.44 -2.61 20.37
CA LYS A 147 1.46 -1.70 20.86
C LYS A 147 2.08 -1.00 19.64
N PHE A 148 1.68 0.22 19.43
CA PHE A 148 2.16 1.04 18.34
C PHE A 148 3.37 1.85 18.78
N ASP A 149 4.49 1.20 19.03
CA ASP A 149 5.73 1.89 19.25
C ASP A 149 6.57 1.99 17.97
N LEU A 150 7.61 2.82 18.03
CA LEU A 150 8.52 3.02 16.91
C LEU A 150 9.16 1.69 16.47
N ALA A 151 9.51 0.82 17.43
CA ALA A 151 10.14 -0.47 17.13
C ALA A 151 9.24 -1.37 16.30
N TRP A 152 7.95 -1.46 16.64
CA TRP A 152 6.96 -2.21 15.86
C TRP A 152 6.83 -1.68 14.43
N ALA A 153 6.74 -0.35 14.26
CA ALA A 153 6.58 0.25 12.94
C ALA A 153 7.84 0.05 12.07
N GLU A 154 9.03 0.18 12.66
CA GLU A 154 10.28 -0.07 11.96
C GLU A 154 10.46 -1.56 11.60
N GLU A 155 10.03 -2.48 12.47
CA GLU A 155 10.06 -3.92 12.22
C GLU A 155 9.22 -4.26 10.98
N ILE A 156 7.95 -3.84 10.92
CA ILE A 156 7.09 -4.06 9.74
C ILE A 156 7.76 -3.56 8.46
N MET A 157 8.28 -2.35 8.48
CA MET A 157 8.91 -1.75 7.30
C MET A 157 10.19 -2.49 6.87
N ASN A 158 10.97 -2.99 7.83
CA ASN A 158 12.21 -3.70 7.55
C ASN A 158 11.96 -5.13 7.09
N ASP A 159 10.97 -5.82 7.65
CA ASP A 159 10.60 -7.17 7.24
C ASP A 159 10.13 -7.18 5.78
N GLU A 160 9.27 -6.25 5.40
CA GLU A 160 8.82 -6.13 4.01
C GLU A 160 9.97 -5.91 3.03
N ARG A 161 10.97 -5.11 3.42
CA ARG A 161 12.16 -4.85 2.58
C ARG A 161 13.10 -6.05 2.48
N SER A 162 13.30 -6.76 3.57
CA SER A 162 14.12 -7.98 3.57
C SER A 162 13.47 -9.06 2.72
N ASN A 163 12.17 -9.27 2.89
CA ASN A 163 11.38 -10.20 2.09
C ASN A 163 11.40 -9.83 0.60
N TRP A 164 11.48 -8.54 0.27
CA TRP A 164 11.54 -8.07 -1.13
C TRP A 164 12.81 -8.55 -1.83
N ILE A 165 13.96 -8.38 -1.20
CA ILE A 165 15.24 -8.84 -1.75
C ILE A 165 15.24 -10.36 -1.91
N GLU A 166 14.82 -11.09 -0.88
CA GLU A 166 14.73 -12.54 -0.87
C GLU A 166 13.85 -13.06 -2.00
N LYS A 167 12.71 -12.43 -2.23
CA LYS A 167 11.78 -12.78 -3.30
C LYS A 167 12.42 -12.71 -4.69
N PHE A 168 13.27 -11.72 -4.96
CA PHE A 168 14.01 -11.65 -6.23
C PHE A 168 14.99 -12.80 -6.39
N GLU A 169 15.74 -13.14 -5.34
CA GLU A 169 16.67 -14.25 -5.35
C GLU A 169 15.96 -15.61 -5.50
N GLU A 170 14.82 -15.79 -4.83
CA GLU A 170 14.00 -16.99 -4.98
C GLU A 170 13.45 -17.13 -6.39
N THR A 171 12.91 -16.05 -6.96
CA THR A 171 12.38 -16.05 -8.32
C THR A 171 13.50 -16.36 -9.34
N LYS A 172 14.70 -15.81 -9.12
CA LYS A 172 15.87 -16.10 -9.96
C LYS A 172 16.23 -17.58 -9.90
N LYS A 173 16.31 -18.17 -8.72
CA LYS A 173 16.56 -19.61 -8.56
C LYS A 173 15.50 -20.46 -9.27
N MET A 174 14.23 -20.09 -9.15
CA MET A 174 13.11 -20.77 -9.82
C MET A 174 13.27 -20.73 -11.35
N VAL A 175 13.64 -19.58 -11.92
CA VAL A 175 13.89 -19.42 -13.36
C VAL A 175 15.13 -20.24 -13.81
N GLU A 176 16.21 -20.20 -13.04
CA GLU A 176 17.43 -20.98 -13.32
C GLU A 176 17.13 -22.49 -13.31
N GLU A 177 16.36 -22.95 -12.34
CA GLU A 177 15.95 -24.35 -12.22
C GLU A 177 15.04 -24.77 -13.37
N TRP A 178 14.06 -23.94 -13.74
CA TRP A 178 13.24 -24.16 -14.93
C TRP A 178 14.12 -24.27 -16.17
N ASN A 179 14.99 -23.31 -16.40
CA ASN A 179 15.86 -23.27 -17.58
C ASN A 179 16.88 -24.44 -17.64
N LYS A 180 17.17 -25.06 -16.50
CA LYS A 180 17.99 -26.26 -16.45
C LYS A 180 17.22 -27.52 -16.86
N ASN A 181 15.95 -27.63 -16.47
CA ASN A 181 15.22 -28.89 -16.49
C ASN A 181 14.07 -28.91 -17.52
N SER A 182 13.71 -27.78 -18.14
CA SER A 182 12.53 -27.63 -18.97
C SER A 182 12.80 -26.91 -20.30
N GLU A 183 11.91 -27.14 -21.28
CA GLU A 183 11.84 -26.38 -22.52
C GLU A 183 10.39 -25.89 -22.72
N PRO A 184 10.15 -24.69 -23.32
CA PRO A 184 11.17 -23.75 -23.79
C PRO A 184 11.89 -23.05 -22.63
N LYS A 185 13.09 -22.51 -22.89
CA LYS A 185 13.81 -21.68 -21.92
C LYS A 185 13.09 -20.36 -21.72
N LEU A 186 13.00 -19.91 -20.47
CA LEU A 186 12.48 -18.61 -20.12
C LEU A 186 13.57 -17.55 -20.34
N SER A 187 13.27 -16.54 -21.17
CA SER A 187 14.25 -15.52 -21.54
C SER A 187 13.64 -14.13 -21.77
N THR A 188 12.33 -14.03 -21.90
CA THR A 188 11.62 -12.78 -22.16
C THR A 188 10.71 -12.37 -20.99
N GLU A 189 10.33 -11.10 -20.94
CA GLU A 189 9.36 -10.60 -19.96
C GLU A 189 8.02 -11.37 -20.07
N ASP A 190 7.60 -11.74 -21.28
CA ASP A 190 6.36 -12.52 -21.49
C ASP A 190 6.48 -13.95 -20.94
N ASP A 191 7.66 -14.59 -21.07
CA ASP A 191 7.90 -15.90 -20.47
C ASP A 191 7.76 -15.82 -18.93
N TYR A 192 8.35 -14.79 -18.33
CA TYR A 192 8.27 -14.60 -16.88
C TYR A 192 6.85 -14.25 -16.43
N ASN A 193 6.09 -13.46 -17.20
CA ASN A 193 4.67 -13.20 -16.93
C ASN A 193 3.87 -14.52 -16.93
N THR A 194 4.16 -15.42 -17.88
CA THR A 194 3.50 -16.72 -17.96
C THR A 194 3.85 -17.59 -16.74
N LEU A 195 5.14 -17.64 -16.37
CA LEU A 195 5.59 -18.38 -15.18
C LEU A 195 4.92 -17.86 -13.91
N MET A 196 4.93 -16.55 -13.71
CA MET A 196 4.33 -15.93 -12.51
C MET A 196 2.82 -16.11 -12.46
N LYS A 197 2.15 -16.13 -13.60
CA LYS A 197 0.72 -16.48 -13.65
C LYS A 197 0.47 -17.88 -13.11
N VAL A 198 1.21 -18.87 -13.59
CA VAL A 198 1.10 -20.27 -13.11
C VAL A 198 1.41 -20.34 -11.61
N TYR A 199 2.47 -19.68 -11.16
CA TYR A 199 2.84 -19.63 -9.75
C TYR A 199 1.71 -19.07 -8.88
N TYR A 200 1.16 -17.89 -9.21
CA TYR A 200 0.09 -17.28 -8.43
C TYR A 200 -1.20 -18.10 -8.44
N GLU A 201 -1.54 -18.72 -9.58
CA GLU A 201 -2.71 -19.60 -9.67
C GLU A 201 -2.55 -20.85 -8.79
N GLN A 202 -1.35 -21.43 -8.71
CA GLN A 202 -1.01 -22.54 -7.81
C GLN A 202 -1.12 -22.14 -6.34
N GLU A 203 -0.72 -20.91 -6.01
CA GLU A 203 -0.89 -20.32 -4.68
C GLU A 203 -2.34 -19.91 -4.36
N GLY A 204 -3.27 -20.17 -5.26
CA GLY A 204 -4.71 -19.93 -5.07
C GLY A 204 -5.17 -18.52 -5.40
N TYR A 205 -4.33 -17.67 -6.01
CA TYR A 205 -4.74 -16.34 -6.46
C TYR A 205 -5.57 -16.39 -7.73
N TYR A 206 -6.50 -15.46 -7.86
CA TYR A 206 -7.21 -15.16 -9.12
C TYR A 206 -6.36 -14.17 -9.91
N PHE A 207 -5.67 -14.65 -10.93
CA PHE A 207 -4.63 -13.86 -11.63
C PHE A 207 -5.19 -12.56 -12.25
N ASP A 208 -6.40 -12.58 -12.77
CA ASP A 208 -7.10 -11.41 -13.32
C ASP A 208 -7.30 -10.28 -12.28
N LYS A 209 -7.23 -10.62 -11.00
CA LYS A 209 -7.38 -9.67 -9.89
C LYS A 209 -6.04 -9.13 -9.35
N ILE A 210 -4.92 -9.63 -9.83
CA ILE A 210 -3.58 -9.20 -9.46
C ILE A 210 -2.69 -8.88 -10.65
N GLU A 211 -3.26 -8.79 -11.84
CA GLU A 211 -2.51 -8.66 -13.10
C GLU A 211 -1.55 -7.47 -13.08
N THR A 212 -2.01 -6.30 -12.63
CA THR A 212 -1.18 -5.09 -12.53
C THR A 212 0.01 -5.30 -11.58
N MET A 213 -0.24 -5.88 -10.41
CA MET A 213 0.81 -6.18 -9.44
C MET A 213 1.82 -7.18 -10.03
N SER A 214 1.34 -8.27 -10.62
CA SER A 214 2.21 -9.31 -11.19
C SER A 214 3.05 -8.78 -12.35
N LYS A 215 2.47 -8.04 -13.29
CA LYS A 215 3.20 -7.44 -14.41
C LYS A 215 4.26 -6.45 -13.93
N THR A 216 3.94 -5.64 -12.94
CA THR A 216 4.91 -4.69 -12.37
C THR A 216 6.06 -5.42 -11.68
N TYR A 217 5.77 -6.49 -10.93
CA TYR A 217 6.81 -7.33 -10.35
C TYR A 217 7.73 -7.94 -11.42
N VAL A 218 7.16 -8.54 -12.46
CA VAL A 218 7.92 -9.16 -13.56
C VAL A 218 8.78 -8.12 -14.29
N TYR A 219 8.26 -6.93 -14.55
CA TYR A 219 9.03 -5.84 -15.14
C TYR A 219 10.25 -5.47 -14.29
N LEU A 220 10.09 -5.34 -12.97
CA LEU A 220 11.19 -5.06 -12.06
C LEU A 220 12.17 -6.25 -11.99
N PHE A 221 11.65 -7.48 -11.95
CA PHE A 221 12.48 -8.68 -11.94
C PHE A 221 13.30 -8.84 -13.22
N TYR A 222 12.71 -8.57 -14.39
CA TYR A 222 13.44 -8.58 -15.65
C TYR A 222 14.60 -7.59 -15.65
N ARG A 223 14.37 -6.39 -15.11
CA ARG A 223 15.41 -5.36 -14.94
C ARG A 223 16.43 -5.68 -13.85
N TYR A 224 16.07 -6.49 -12.87
CA TYR A 224 17.02 -7.03 -11.91
C TYR A 224 17.98 -8.01 -12.58
N LEU A 225 17.48 -8.87 -13.46
CA LEU A 225 18.33 -9.82 -14.20
C LEU A 225 19.29 -9.14 -15.18
N ASP A 226 18.91 -8.01 -15.77
CA ASP A 226 19.80 -7.23 -16.67
C ASP A 226 20.69 -6.22 -15.92
N GLY A 227 20.60 -6.16 -14.59
CA GLY A 227 21.41 -5.30 -13.74
C GLY A 227 21.01 -3.82 -13.75
N THR A 228 19.82 -3.46 -14.27
CA THR A 228 19.33 -2.06 -14.28
C THR A 228 18.37 -1.73 -13.12
N TYR A 229 17.97 -2.73 -12.34
CA TYR A 229 17.20 -2.58 -11.11
C TYR A 229 17.91 -3.26 -9.93
N HIS A 230 17.97 -2.56 -8.81
CA HIS A 230 18.62 -3.01 -7.58
C HIS A 230 17.62 -2.90 -6.42
N PRO A 231 17.00 -4.02 -5.97
CA PRO A 231 15.98 -3.99 -4.92
C PRO A 231 16.51 -3.48 -3.58
N GLU A 232 17.83 -3.62 -3.31
CA GLU A 232 18.50 -3.13 -2.12
C GLU A 232 18.82 -1.62 -2.14
N SER A 233 18.63 -0.95 -3.27
CA SER A 233 18.98 0.46 -3.42
C SER A 233 17.99 1.38 -2.70
N LYS A 234 18.46 2.55 -2.24
CA LYS A 234 17.59 3.58 -1.65
C LYS A 234 16.46 4.03 -2.59
N ASN A 235 16.66 3.95 -3.91
CA ASN A 235 15.67 4.33 -4.91
C ASN A 235 14.54 3.30 -5.06
N SER A 236 14.77 2.07 -4.61
CA SER A 236 13.82 0.94 -4.69
C SER A 236 13.26 0.57 -3.32
N TYR A 237 13.62 1.33 -2.29
CA TYR A 237 13.41 1.00 -0.89
C TYR A 237 11.94 0.78 -0.51
N ASN A 238 11.01 1.45 -1.17
CA ASN A 238 9.57 1.33 -0.91
C ASN A 238 8.82 0.56 -2.01
N ASP A 239 9.49 0.10 -3.06
CA ASP A 239 8.82 -0.57 -4.18
C ASP A 239 8.01 -1.81 -3.74
N SER A 240 8.48 -2.55 -2.72
CA SER A 240 7.75 -3.70 -2.16
C SER A 240 6.41 -3.29 -1.55
N LEU A 241 6.41 -2.19 -0.81
CA LEU A 241 5.25 -1.65 -0.11
C LEU A 241 4.22 -1.13 -1.10
N ASP A 242 4.70 -0.38 -2.10
CA ASP A 242 3.85 0.19 -3.14
C ASP A 242 3.27 -0.89 -4.06
N LEU A 243 4.04 -1.96 -4.34
CA LEU A 243 3.60 -3.06 -5.20
C LEU A 243 2.35 -3.76 -4.66
N SER A 244 2.28 -3.99 -3.35
CA SER A 244 1.13 -4.67 -2.75
C SER A 244 -0.17 -3.88 -2.90
N LEU A 245 -0.10 -2.54 -2.94
CA LEU A 245 -1.25 -1.67 -3.15
C LEU A 245 -1.81 -1.74 -4.57
N LEU A 246 -1.03 -2.21 -5.56
CA LEU A 246 -1.51 -2.35 -6.93
C LEU A 246 -2.64 -3.38 -7.07
N GLN A 247 -2.83 -4.26 -6.07
CA GLN A 247 -3.93 -5.22 -6.05
C GLN A 247 -5.31 -4.55 -6.13
N ILE A 248 -5.45 -3.31 -5.63
CA ILE A 248 -6.74 -2.61 -5.70
C ILE A 248 -7.08 -2.12 -7.11
N LEU A 249 -6.10 -2.00 -8.01
CA LEU A 249 -6.28 -1.38 -9.34
C LEU A 249 -7.07 -2.24 -10.34
N GLU A 250 -7.30 -3.51 -10.03
CA GLU A 250 -8.21 -4.37 -10.81
C GLU A 250 -9.69 -4.20 -10.38
N TYR A 251 -9.94 -3.34 -9.40
CA TYR A 251 -11.27 -2.96 -8.91
C TYR A 251 -11.60 -1.52 -9.33
N PRO A 252 -12.85 -1.08 -9.17
CA PRO A 252 -13.21 0.31 -9.36
C PRO A 252 -12.64 1.18 -8.21
N ALA A 253 -11.31 1.31 -8.19
CA ALA A 253 -10.55 2.03 -7.20
C ALA A 253 -9.55 3.00 -7.84
N ILE A 254 -9.10 3.98 -7.05
CA ILE A 254 -7.98 4.86 -7.36
C ILE A 254 -6.92 4.65 -6.27
N LEU A 255 -5.66 4.54 -6.66
CA LEU A 255 -4.51 4.67 -5.76
C LEU A 255 -3.98 6.10 -5.87
N VAL A 256 -3.94 6.81 -4.75
CA VAL A 256 -3.38 8.16 -4.69
C VAL A 256 -1.94 8.10 -4.25
N SER A 257 -1.04 8.38 -5.19
CA SER A 257 0.39 8.42 -4.96
C SER A 257 1.01 9.64 -5.63
N ASN A 258 1.82 10.37 -4.89
CA ASN A 258 2.64 11.44 -5.45
C ASN A 258 4.03 10.93 -5.89
N ASP A 259 4.28 9.61 -5.89
CA ASP A 259 5.49 8.99 -6.44
C ASP A 259 5.34 8.75 -7.95
N GLU A 260 5.74 9.74 -8.74
CA GLU A 260 5.72 9.64 -10.21
C GLU A 260 6.67 8.57 -10.74
N LYS A 261 7.76 8.26 -10.02
CA LYS A 261 8.70 7.22 -10.46
C LYS A 261 8.05 5.84 -10.38
N PHE A 262 7.30 5.61 -9.29
CA PHE A 262 6.54 4.37 -9.15
C PHE A 262 5.43 4.27 -10.19
N SER A 263 4.62 5.32 -10.36
CA SER A 263 3.58 5.38 -11.39
C SER A 263 4.12 5.10 -12.80
N LYS A 264 5.32 5.63 -13.11
CA LYS A 264 6.00 5.36 -14.38
C LYS A 264 6.41 3.90 -14.52
N LYS A 265 6.93 3.25 -13.47
CA LYS A 265 7.26 1.80 -13.50
C LYS A 265 6.03 0.98 -13.81
N VAL A 266 4.89 1.27 -13.17
CA VAL A 266 3.61 0.58 -13.42
C VAL A 266 3.14 0.77 -14.87
N PHE A 267 3.22 1.99 -15.40
CA PHE A 267 2.87 2.27 -16.79
C PHE A 267 3.78 1.49 -17.76
N GLU A 268 5.09 1.48 -17.52
CA GLU A 268 6.05 0.74 -18.36
C GLU A 268 5.80 -0.78 -18.31
N ALA A 269 5.40 -1.32 -17.17
CA ALA A 269 5.07 -2.73 -16.99
C ALA A 269 3.76 -3.12 -17.71
N CYS A 270 2.72 -2.35 -17.49
CA CYS A 270 1.37 -2.67 -17.96
C CYS A 270 1.09 -2.20 -19.38
N LYS A 271 1.91 -1.26 -19.93
CA LYS A 271 1.70 -0.56 -21.22
C LYS A 271 0.33 0.16 -21.32
N THR A 272 -0.33 0.35 -20.20
CA THR A 272 -1.63 1.03 -20.11
C THR A 272 -1.65 1.93 -18.88
N GLN A 273 -2.38 3.04 -18.99
CA GLN A 273 -2.61 3.91 -17.84
C GLN A 273 -3.49 3.20 -16.81
N LYS A 274 -3.03 3.15 -15.58
CA LYS A 274 -3.79 2.65 -14.43
C LYS A 274 -4.32 3.83 -13.59
N ASN A 275 -5.29 3.57 -12.74
CA ASN A 275 -5.89 4.59 -11.86
C ASN A 275 -4.95 4.93 -10.68
N ILE A 276 -3.72 5.34 -10.99
CA ILE A 276 -2.78 5.89 -10.02
C ILE A 276 -2.74 7.39 -10.27
N PHE A 277 -3.22 8.16 -9.32
CA PHE A 277 -3.38 9.61 -9.42
C PHE A 277 -2.48 10.31 -8.41
N THR A 278 -1.90 11.41 -8.81
CA THR A 278 -1.42 12.39 -7.83
C THR A 278 -2.61 13.03 -7.11
N SER A 279 -2.38 13.67 -5.99
CA SER A 279 -3.45 14.40 -5.28
C SER A 279 -4.12 15.46 -6.17
N THR A 280 -3.33 16.12 -7.03
CA THR A 280 -3.82 17.11 -8.01
C THR A 280 -4.72 16.47 -9.08
N GLU A 281 -4.35 15.30 -9.59
CA GLU A 281 -5.15 14.57 -10.57
C GLU A 281 -6.44 14.03 -9.94
N LEU A 282 -6.36 13.55 -8.70
CA LEU A 282 -7.53 13.16 -7.93
C LEU A 282 -8.52 14.33 -7.78
N LEU A 283 -8.03 15.49 -7.34
CA LEU A 283 -8.87 16.67 -7.17
C LEU A 283 -9.54 17.09 -8.47
N LYS A 284 -8.81 17.03 -9.60
CA LYS A 284 -9.38 17.28 -10.91
C LYS A 284 -10.48 16.28 -11.25
N TYR A 285 -10.19 14.97 -11.06
CA TYR A 285 -11.15 13.91 -11.29
C TYR A 285 -12.44 14.09 -10.47
N LEU A 286 -12.30 14.44 -9.18
CA LEU A 286 -13.45 14.65 -8.27
C LEU A 286 -14.30 15.87 -8.65
N LYS A 287 -13.70 16.92 -9.26
CA LYS A 287 -14.42 18.10 -9.74
C LYS A 287 -15.18 17.86 -11.05
N GLU A 288 -14.78 16.85 -11.81
CA GLU A 288 -15.33 16.54 -13.14
C GLU A 288 -16.40 15.43 -13.10
N ASN A 289 -16.54 14.68 -12.01
CA ASN A 289 -17.44 13.53 -11.85
C ASN A 289 -18.29 13.63 -10.61
#